data_4c71eaaaa1893b7c78ad93eb22bf6190
#
_entry.id   4c71eaaaa1893b7c78ad93eb22bf6190
#
_cell.length_a   1.000
_cell.length_b   1.000
_cell.length_c   1.000
_cell.angle_alpha   90.00
_cell.angle_beta   90.00
_cell.angle_gamma   90.00
#
_symmetry.space_group_name_H-M   'P 1'
#
loop_
_entity.id
_entity.type
_entity.pdbx_description
1 polymer ?
#
loop_
_entity_poly.entity_id
_entity_poly.type
_entity_poly.pdbx_seq_one_letter_code
_entity_poly.pdbx_strand_id
1 'polypeptide(L)'
;MITRVKIKNINAIDECDISFEKSRYQYLNEMIYNNTSVNPIAFYGVNGSGKSSFIKAFSQLIAMMINEPDRIRNFIANQHNVNKLLRKELVIRKSTNNINFEKFYDSIKSSMYIEFKLDGKNYAYYIETSLMKRITVEKLSIDDKMIFSRKGNNFIYANENHKIDSNMYPVIRKLANDEQIGNKELDEAFYYLSNMAYVDDVKRHFQFKAAVEKSYMDIIVDKSKQVKEIMSKYKEFPLFDVISRPNVKGGDDYFANIELDNDYLELPYGMISTGMENNSALLSFVLSVPEKSTIFIDEIEDALHPLAVMDFINVVKERNIQLIFSSHNTYILQKLRPDQIFFANWKNGYSNYKKLSDIYQNIREVNNIEKMYLSSLFDEDIKKDE
;
A
#
# COMPACT_ATOMS: atom_id res chain seq x y z
N MET A 1 -2.54 -2.33 -12.76
CA MET A 1 -1.57 -1.63 -11.90
C MET A 1 -1.88 -0.15 -11.83
N ILE A 2 -1.64 0.48 -10.69
CA ILE A 2 -1.84 1.93 -10.49
C ILE A 2 -0.86 2.69 -11.39
N THR A 3 -1.38 3.72 -12.08
CA THR A 3 -0.61 4.62 -12.94
C THR A 3 -0.53 6.03 -12.38
N ARG A 4 -1.53 6.46 -11.59
CA ARG A 4 -1.57 7.78 -10.96
C ARG A 4 -2.36 7.75 -9.66
N VAL A 5 -1.93 8.56 -8.70
CA VAL A 5 -2.61 8.73 -7.41
C VAL A 5 -2.67 10.21 -7.06
N LYS A 6 -3.87 10.68 -6.68
CA LYS A 6 -4.04 11.98 -6.03
C LYS A 6 -4.62 11.76 -4.64
N ILE A 7 -3.98 12.37 -3.66
CA ILE A 7 -4.41 12.29 -2.25
C ILE A 7 -4.60 13.70 -1.74
N LYS A 8 -5.67 13.92 -1.01
CA LYS A 8 -5.95 15.19 -0.35
C LYS A 8 -6.37 14.97 1.08
N ASN A 9 -5.70 15.69 1.97
CA ASN A 9 -6.02 15.77 3.40
C ASN A 9 -6.05 14.39 4.10
N ILE A 10 -5.06 13.54 3.83
CA ILE A 10 -4.89 12.23 4.48
C ILE A 10 -3.55 12.20 5.23
N ASN A 11 -3.56 11.82 6.49
CA ASN A 11 -2.37 11.76 7.36
C ASN A 11 -1.60 13.09 7.37
N ALA A 12 -0.33 13.08 6.98
CA ALA A 12 0.50 14.28 6.86
C ALA A 12 0.45 14.92 5.46
N ILE A 13 -0.37 14.41 4.57
CA ILE A 13 -0.50 14.88 3.19
C ILE A 13 -1.62 15.91 3.12
N ASP A 14 -1.30 17.14 2.73
CA ASP A 14 -2.32 18.14 2.39
C ASP A 14 -2.89 17.85 1.00
N GLU A 15 -2.03 17.87 -0.02
CA GLU A 15 -2.37 17.48 -1.37
C GLU A 15 -1.14 16.89 -2.07
N CYS A 16 -1.32 15.82 -2.83
CA CYS A 16 -0.30 15.32 -3.74
C CYS A 16 -0.93 14.74 -5.01
N ASP A 17 -0.20 14.83 -6.12
CA ASP A 17 -0.54 14.25 -7.42
C ASP A 17 0.70 13.54 -7.97
N ILE A 18 0.69 12.22 -8.00
CA ILE A 18 1.84 11.39 -8.31
C ILE A 18 1.51 10.47 -9.49
N SER A 19 2.34 10.52 -10.54
CA SER A 19 2.30 9.59 -11.66
C SER A 19 3.40 8.55 -11.56
N PHE A 20 3.05 7.28 -11.74
CA PHE A 20 3.95 6.14 -11.81
C PHE A 20 4.28 5.75 -13.25
N GLU A 21 3.95 6.61 -14.21
CA GLU A 21 4.30 6.40 -15.60
C GLU A 21 5.82 6.46 -15.80
N LYS A 22 6.30 5.64 -16.76
CA LYS A 22 7.71 5.63 -17.15
C LYS A 22 8.11 6.97 -17.74
N SER A 23 9.35 7.35 -17.54
CA SER A 23 9.98 8.47 -18.21
C SER A 23 10.91 8.01 -19.34
N ARG A 24 11.72 8.92 -19.85
CA ARG A 24 12.57 8.72 -21.05
C ARG A 24 13.78 7.78 -20.90
N TYR A 25 14.07 7.27 -19.70
CA TYR A 25 15.24 6.42 -19.47
C TYR A 25 15.18 5.12 -20.26
N GLN A 26 16.33 4.69 -20.84
CA GLN A 26 16.44 3.54 -21.73
C GLN A 26 17.17 2.34 -21.09
N TYR A 27 17.39 2.37 -19.77
CA TYR A 27 18.03 1.30 -19.03
C TYR A 27 17.08 0.70 -17.98
N LEU A 28 17.41 -0.49 -17.44
CA LEU A 28 16.55 -1.27 -16.54
C LEU A 28 15.11 -1.39 -17.07
N ASN A 29 14.98 -1.70 -18.37
CA ASN A 29 13.66 -1.75 -19.04
C ASN A 29 12.79 -2.91 -18.53
N GLU A 30 13.38 -3.90 -17.90
CA GLU A 30 12.68 -4.95 -17.17
C GLU A 30 11.88 -4.46 -15.97
N MET A 31 12.13 -3.22 -15.51
CA MET A 31 11.36 -2.53 -14.46
C MET A 31 10.14 -1.76 -15.02
N ILE A 32 9.87 -1.88 -16.32
CA ILE A 32 8.71 -1.27 -16.97
C ILE A 32 7.62 -2.31 -17.13
N TYR A 33 6.44 -2.01 -16.63
CA TYR A 33 5.25 -2.83 -16.77
C TYR A 33 4.36 -2.35 -17.92
N ASN A 34 3.98 -3.27 -18.82
CA ASN A 34 3.10 -2.98 -19.97
C ASN A 34 3.51 -1.73 -20.78
N ASN A 35 4.80 -1.45 -20.87
CA ASN A 35 5.35 -0.27 -21.57
C ASN A 35 4.84 1.10 -21.08
N THR A 36 4.17 1.18 -19.96
CA THR A 36 3.54 2.44 -19.48
C THR A 36 3.97 2.86 -18.10
N SER A 37 4.00 1.95 -17.12
CA SER A 37 4.30 2.27 -15.72
C SER A 37 5.55 1.55 -15.23
N VAL A 38 6.16 2.08 -14.20
CA VAL A 38 7.34 1.47 -13.56
C VAL A 38 6.93 0.63 -12.35
N ASN A 39 7.71 -0.43 -12.06
CA ASN A 39 7.54 -1.32 -10.92
C ASN A 39 8.92 -1.93 -10.55
N PRO A 40 9.35 -1.89 -9.28
CA PRO A 40 8.67 -1.32 -8.11
C PRO A 40 8.73 0.21 -8.04
N ILE A 41 8.05 0.79 -7.03
CA ILE A 41 8.05 2.22 -6.73
C ILE A 41 8.53 2.41 -5.29
N ALA A 42 9.53 3.27 -5.10
CA ALA A 42 10.20 3.47 -3.82
C ALA A 42 10.10 4.92 -3.32
N PHE A 43 9.72 5.07 -2.06
CA PHE A 43 9.68 6.34 -1.35
C PHE A 43 10.86 6.47 -0.38
N TYR A 44 11.69 7.50 -0.58
CA TYR A 44 12.84 7.84 0.23
C TYR A 44 12.68 9.21 0.89
N GLY A 45 13.48 9.49 1.89
CA GLY A 45 13.50 10.77 2.60
C GLY A 45 13.89 10.58 4.07
N VAL A 46 14.15 11.68 4.76
CA VAL A 46 14.52 11.66 6.19
C VAL A 46 13.36 11.18 7.06
N ASN A 47 13.66 10.82 8.32
CA ASN A 47 12.62 10.45 9.28
C ASN A 47 11.63 11.61 9.48
N GLY A 48 10.34 11.28 9.49
CA GLY A 48 9.28 12.28 9.61
C GLY A 48 8.93 13.04 8.32
N SER A 49 9.57 12.74 7.16
CA SER A 49 9.27 13.40 5.89
C SER A 49 7.90 13.04 5.30
N GLY A 50 7.31 11.92 5.75
CA GLY A 50 5.99 11.47 5.33
C GLY A 50 5.97 10.29 4.37
N LYS A 51 7.07 9.55 4.21
CA LYS A 51 7.09 8.27 3.46
C LYS A 51 5.97 7.34 3.89
N SER A 52 5.94 7.03 5.19
CA SER A 52 4.89 6.21 5.81
C SER A 52 3.49 6.80 5.64
N SER A 53 3.36 8.13 5.58
CA SER A 53 2.05 8.78 5.38
C SER A 53 1.44 8.44 4.03
N PHE A 54 2.26 8.36 2.97
CA PHE A 54 1.82 7.95 1.64
C PHE A 54 1.38 6.48 1.64
N ILE A 55 2.24 5.59 2.14
CA ILE A 55 1.95 4.16 2.19
C ILE A 55 0.70 3.88 3.03
N LYS A 56 0.60 4.47 4.23
CA LYS A 56 -0.54 4.33 5.15
C LYS A 56 -1.85 4.91 4.63
N ALA A 57 -1.82 5.84 3.67
CA ALA A 57 -3.04 6.37 3.06
C ALA A 57 -3.89 5.27 2.41
N PHE A 58 -3.26 4.26 1.83
CA PHE A 58 -3.95 3.14 1.18
C PHE A 58 -4.58 2.15 2.17
N SER A 59 -4.07 2.06 3.39
CA SER A 59 -4.63 1.16 4.41
C SER A 59 -6.12 1.44 4.68
N GLN A 60 -6.55 2.71 4.63
CA GLN A 60 -7.95 3.09 4.80
C GLN A 60 -8.82 2.61 3.64
N LEU A 61 -8.36 2.77 2.40
CA LEU A 61 -9.07 2.31 1.22
C LEU A 61 -9.20 0.78 1.25
N ILE A 62 -8.10 0.08 1.51
CA ILE A 62 -8.09 -1.38 1.63
C ILE A 62 -9.08 -1.83 2.70
N ALA A 63 -9.07 -1.21 3.89
CA ALA A 63 -10.02 -1.52 4.96
C ALA A 63 -11.48 -1.38 4.53
N MET A 64 -11.81 -0.32 3.78
CA MET A 64 -13.17 -0.11 3.27
C MET A 64 -13.59 -1.15 2.24
N MET A 65 -12.64 -1.68 1.46
CA MET A 65 -12.93 -2.68 0.43
C MET A 65 -13.12 -4.09 0.99
N ILE A 66 -12.42 -4.45 2.09
CA ILE A 66 -12.38 -5.84 2.58
C ILE A 66 -13.12 -6.08 3.90
N ASN A 67 -13.27 -5.05 4.77
CA ASN A 67 -13.82 -5.25 6.11
C ASN A 67 -15.32 -4.95 6.22
N GLU A 68 -15.96 -5.55 7.21
CA GLU A 68 -17.31 -5.17 7.63
C GLU A 68 -17.33 -3.80 8.34
N PRO A 69 -18.44 -3.04 8.34
CA PRO A 69 -18.51 -1.67 8.86
C PRO A 69 -18.05 -1.51 10.30
N ASP A 70 -18.35 -2.46 11.15
CA ASP A 70 -17.96 -2.41 12.57
C ASP A 70 -16.46 -2.57 12.75
N ARG A 71 -15.81 -3.38 11.92
CA ARG A 71 -14.34 -3.48 11.89
C ARG A 71 -13.71 -2.21 11.33
N ILE A 72 -14.33 -1.59 10.32
CA ILE A 72 -13.88 -0.30 9.78
C ILE A 72 -13.94 0.78 10.86
N ARG A 73 -15.01 0.86 11.65
CA ARG A 73 -15.13 1.82 12.77
C ARG A 73 -14.02 1.66 13.79
N ASN A 74 -13.74 0.43 14.21
CA ASN A 74 -12.68 0.13 15.18
C ASN A 74 -11.29 0.46 14.65
N PHE A 75 -11.01 0.13 13.39
CA PHE A 75 -9.74 0.47 12.73
C PHE A 75 -9.51 1.98 12.70
N ILE A 76 -10.53 2.76 12.42
CA ILE A 76 -10.49 4.22 12.34
C ILE A 76 -10.34 4.86 13.71
N ALA A 77 -11.04 4.35 14.72
CA ALA A 77 -10.95 4.86 16.09
C ALA A 77 -9.53 4.76 16.66
N ASN A 78 -8.75 3.79 16.18
CA ASN A 78 -7.36 3.56 16.60
C ASN A 78 -6.33 4.39 15.81
N GLN A 79 -6.72 5.05 14.70
CA GLN A 79 -5.82 5.92 13.93
C GLN A 79 -5.89 7.36 14.47
N HIS A 80 -5.12 7.68 15.50
CA HIS A 80 -5.06 9.01 16.15
C HIS A 80 -4.30 10.08 15.35
N ASN A 81 -4.07 9.92 14.06
CA ASN A 81 -3.40 10.94 13.25
C ASN A 81 -4.37 12.04 12.85
N VAL A 82 -4.47 13.03 13.72
CA VAL A 82 -5.19 14.27 13.45
C VAL A 82 -4.30 15.16 12.57
N ASN A 83 -4.75 15.42 11.34
CA ASN A 83 -4.11 16.34 10.41
C ASN A 83 -3.81 17.70 11.11
N LYS A 84 -2.70 18.35 10.74
CA LYS A 84 -2.27 19.63 11.32
C LYS A 84 -3.30 20.75 11.07
N LEU A 85 -4.00 20.71 9.95
CA LEU A 85 -5.10 21.60 9.64
C LEU A 85 -6.22 21.47 10.67
N LEU A 86 -6.58 20.24 11.00
CA LEU A 86 -7.56 19.91 12.03
C LEU A 86 -7.14 20.47 13.40
N ARG A 87 -5.85 20.37 13.75
CA ARG A 87 -5.32 20.94 15.00
C ARG A 87 -5.48 22.46 15.04
N LYS A 88 -5.18 23.16 13.94
CA LYS A 88 -5.37 24.62 13.84
C LYS A 88 -6.85 25.01 13.97
N GLU A 89 -7.74 24.34 13.24
CA GLU A 89 -9.17 24.62 13.30
C GLU A 89 -9.78 24.26 14.66
N LEU A 90 -9.34 23.16 15.30
CA LEU A 90 -9.77 22.82 16.66
C LEU A 90 -9.32 23.84 17.69
N VAL A 91 -8.10 24.40 17.56
CA VAL A 91 -7.60 25.47 18.45
C VAL A 91 -8.43 26.74 18.25
N ILE A 92 -8.71 27.14 17.03
CA ILE A 92 -9.52 28.33 16.73
C ILE A 92 -10.96 28.17 17.25
N ARG A 93 -11.55 26.98 17.13
CA ARG A 93 -12.95 26.74 17.53
C ARG A 93 -13.12 26.42 19.02
N LYS A 94 -12.07 25.98 19.73
CA LYS A 94 -12.12 25.84 21.20
C LYS A 94 -12.39 27.18 21.93
N SER A 95 -12.21 28.29 21.25
CA SER A 95 -12.54 29.63 21.80
C SER A 95 -14.00 30.03 21.65
N THR A 96 -14.85 29.21 20.99
CA THR A 96 -16.28 29.49 20.79
C THR A 96 -17.15 28.41 21.44
N ASN A 97 -18.00 28.80 22.37
CA ASN A 97 -18.73 27.94 23.32
C ASN A 97 -19.87 27.07 22.74
N ASN A 98 -20.08 26.98 21.42
CA ASN A 98 -21.18 26.22 20.82
C ASN A 98 -20.76 25.45 19.55
N ILE A 99 -19.88 24.44 19.68
CA ILE A 99 -19.49 23.63 18.55
C ILE A 99 -20.28 22.30 18.54
N ASN A 100 -21.04 22.06 17.51
CA ASN A 100 -21.50 20.71 17.19
C ASN A 100 -20.33 19.95 16.56
N PHE A 101 -19.61 19.18 17.38
CA PHE A 101 -18.42 18.43 16.97
C PHE A 101 -18.70 17.45 15.83
N GLU A 102 -19.87 16.81 15.79
CA GLU A 102 -20.21 15.88 14.74
C GLU A 102 -20.31 16.58 13.37
N LYS A 103 -21.02 17.71 13.29
CA LYS A 103 -21.08 18.53 12.08
C LYS A 103 -19.71 19.08 11.68
N PHE A 104 -18.89 19.43 12.66
CA PHE A 104 -17.52 19.89 12.39
C PHE A 104 -16.67 18.78 11.78
N TYR A 105 -16.65 17.58 12.37
CA TYR A 105 -15.91 16.46 11.84
C TYR A 105 -16.41 15.98 10.46
N ASP A 106 -17.70 16.06 10.22
CA ASP A 106 -18.26 15.77 8.90
C ASP A 106 -17.92 16.84 7.84
N SER A 107 -17.55 18.06 8.24
CA SER A 107 -17.15 19.12 7.31
C SER A 107 -15.74 18.92 6.76
N ILE A 108 -14.89 18.18 7.48
CA ILE A 108 -13.50 17.93 7.07
C ILE A 108 -13.47 16.74 6.14
N LYS A 109 -13.05 16.99 4.90
CA LYS A 109 -13.02 16.00 3.83
C LYS A 109 -11.59 15.55 3.54
N SER A 110 -11.46 14.26 3.32
CA SER A 110 -10.26 13.62 2.78
C SER A 110 -10.62 12.90 1.49
N SER A 111 -9.76 12.92 0.50
CA SER A 111 -10.05 12.23 -0.76
C SER A 111 -8.86 11.50 -1.32
N MET A 112 -9.16 10.44 -2.07
CA MET A 112 -8.22 9.66 -2.85
C MET A 112 -8.77 9.45 -4.25
N TYR A 113 -7.92 9.67 -5.24
CA TYR A 113 -8.17 9.37 -6.64
C TYR A 113 -7.07 8.45 -7.14
N ILE A 114 -7.46 7.38 -7.79
CA ILE A 114 -6.53 6.35 -8.28
C ILE A 114 -6.87 6.05 -9.73
N GLU A 115 -5.89 6.20 -10.60
CA GLU A 115 -5.93 5.66 -11.96
C GLU A 115 -5.18 4.33 -11.99
N PHE A 116 -5.76 3.33 -12.62
CA PHE A 116 -5.12 2.02 -12.80
C PHE A 116 -5.51 1.39 -14.12
N LYS A 117 -4.65 0.50 -14.62
CA LYS A 117 -4.87 -0.22 -15.89
C LYS A 117 -5.05 -1.71 -15.62
N LEU A 118 -6.10 -2.29 -16.19
CA LEU A 118 -6.37 -3.73 -16.20
C LEU A 118 -6.71 -4.15 -17.64
N ASP A 119 -6.00 -5.14 -18.15
CA ASP A 119 -6.26 -5.78 -19.44
C ASP A 119 -6.52 -4.79 -20.61
N GLY A 120 -5.74 -3.71 -20.62
CA GLY A 120 -5.79 -2.66 -21.66
C GLY A 120 -6.77 -1.53 -21.43
N LYS A 121 -7.64 -1.60 -20.43
CA LYS A 121 -8.59 -0.53 -20.04
C LYS A 121 -8.03 0.37 -18.96
N ASN A 122 -8.45 1.63 -19.00
CA ASN A 122 -8.10 2.65 -17.99
C ASN A 122 -9.28 2.82 -17.02
N TYR A 123 -9.00 2.62 -15.75
CA TYR A 123 -9.95 2.79 -14.67
C TYR A 123 -9.57 4.02 -13.84
N ALA A 124 -10.56 4.80 -13.43
CA ALA A 124 -10.38 5.92 -12.53
C ALA A 124 -11.39 5.80 -11.38
N TYR A 125 -10.87 5.61 -10.16
CA TYR A 125 -11.68 5.49 -8.95
C TYR A 125 -11.42 6.68 -8.04
N TYR A 126 -12.49 7.35 -7.62
CA TYR A 126 -12.47 8.47 -6.69
C TYR A 126 -13.32 8.18 -5.47
N ILE A 127 -12.77 8.43 -4.29
CA ILE A 127 -13.49 8.35 -3.02
C ILE A 127 -13.17 9.57 -2.15
N GLU A 128 -14.22 10.18 -1.59
CA GLU A 128 -14.13 11.25 -0.60
C GLU A 128 -14.83 10.81 0.67
N THR A 129 -14.18 11.01 1.80
CA THR A 129 -14.72 10.68 3.11
C THR A 129 -14.67 11.89 4.03
N SER A 130 -15.62 11.99 4.96
CA SER A 130 -15.51 12.90 6.10
C SER A 130 -14.51 12.35 7.13
N LEU A 131 -14.13 13.16 8.11
CA LEU A 131 -13.31 12.67 9.23
C LEU A 131 -14.04 11.59 10.04
N MET A 132 -15.38 11.60 10.06
CA MET A 132 -16.20 10.52 10.63
C MET A 132 -16.26 9.27 9.72
N LYS A 133 -15.44 9.25 8.66
CA LYS A 133 -15.30 8.17 7.66
C LYS A 133 -16.60 7.81 6.92
N ARG A 134 -17.53 8.73 6.90
CA ARG A 134 -18.70 8.62 6.01
C ARG A 134 -18.26 8.96 4.60
N ILE A 135 -18.55 8.08 3.65
CA ILE A 135 -18.28 8.32 2.24
C ILE A 135 -19.24 9.40 1.75
N THR A 136 -18.71 10.52 1.32
CA THR A 136 -19.48 11.67 0.86
C THR A 136 -19.60 11.73 -0.66
N VAL A 137 -18.54 11.31 -1.37
CA VAL A 137 -18.51 11.17 -2.82
C VAL A 137 -17.77 9.89 -3.18
N GLU A 138 -18.28 9.18 -4.18
CA GLU A 138 -17.60 8.02 -4.77
C GLU A 138 -17.90 7.97 -6.26
N LYS A 139 -16.91 7.68 -7.09
CA LYS A 139 -17.06 7.62 -8.54
C LYS A 139 -16.16 6.53 -9.11
N LEU A 140 -16.65 5.86 -10.15
CA LEU A 140 -15.85 4.99 -11.00
C LEU A 140 -16.07 5.39 -12.45
N SER A 141 -14.99 5.57 -13.19
CA SER A 141 -14.98 5.74 -14.64
C SER A 141 -14.09 4.68 -15.28
N ILE A 142 -14.45 4.25 -16.48
CA ILE A 142 -13.69 3.30 -17.29
C ILE A 142 -13.57 3.90 -18.69
N ASP A 143 -12.33 4.05 -19.19
CA ASP A 143 -12.03 4.71 -20.46
C ASP A 143 -12.82 6.04 -20.61
N ASP A 144 -12.72 6.90 -19.58
CA ASP A 144 -13.39 8.20 -19.43
C ASP A 144 -14.93 8.15 -19.35
N LYS A 145 -15.53 6.98 -19.45
CA LYS A 145 -16.98 6.83 -19.28
C LYS A 145 -17.35 6.61 -17.81
N MET A 146 -18.21 7.46 -17.27
CA MET A 146 -18.73 7.31 -15.90
C MET A 146 -19.59 6.04 -15.78
N ILE A 147 -19.20 5.14 -14.88
CA ILE A 147 -19.95 3.90 -14.58
C ILE A 147 -20.97 4.17 -13.47
N PHE A 148 -20.52 4.76 -12.37
CA PHE A 148 -21.40 5.24 -11.32
C PHE A 148 -20.85 6.50 -10.65
N SER A 149 -21.75 7.26 -10.05
CA SER A 149 -21.41 8.40 -9.20
C SER A 149 -22.30 8.45 -7.98
N ARG A 150 -21.72 8.70 -6.81
CA ARG A 150 -22.39 8.78 -5.51
C ARG A 150 -22.19 10.14 -4.88
N LYS A 151 -23.24 10.64 -4.24
CA LYS A 151 -23.21 11.79 -3.33
C LYS A 151 -24.05 11.48 -2.08
N GLY A 152 -23.39 11.35 -0.94
CA GLY A 152 -24.00 10.90 0.31
C GLY A 152 -24.57 9.47 0.19
N ASN A 153 -25.86 9.31 0.47
CA ASN A 153 -26.54 8.01 0.37
C ASN A 153 -27.20 7.75 -1.00
N ASN A 154 -27.18 8.73 -1.91
CA ASN A 154 -27.73 8.55 -3.25
C ASN A 154 -26.62 8.27 -4.25
N PHE A 155 -26.87 7.39 -5.20
CA PHE A 155 -25.94 7.12 -6.30
C PHE A 155 -26.70 6.91 -7.61
N ILE A 156 -26.02 7.20 -8.72
CA ILE A 156 -26.52 6.99 -10.08
C ILE A 156 -25.73 5.83 -10.68
N TYR A 157 -26.44 4.83 -11.16
CA TYR A 157 -25.91 3.70 -11.93
C TYR A 157 -26.85 3.39 -13.09
N ALA A 158 -26.35 3.12 -14.29
CA ALA A 158 -27.12 2.85 -15.50
C ALA A 158 -28.20 3.94 -15.79
N ASN A 159 -27.90 5.21 -15.48
CA ASN A 159 -28.79 6.38 -15.58
C ASN A 159 -30.01 6.36 -14.61
N GLU A 160 -30.01 5.47 -13.65
CA GLU A 160 -31.04 5.39 -12.62
C GLU A 160 -30.52 5.86 -11.25
N ASN A 161 -31.46 6.43 -10.45
CA ASN A 161 -31.14 6.87 -9.09
C ASN A 161 -31.41 5.74 -8.10
N HIS A 162 -30.41 5.44 -7.30
CA HIS A 162 -30.44 4.41 -6.27
C HIS A 162 -30.09 4.99 -4.90
N LYS A 163 -30.39 4.23 -3.83
CA LYS A 163 -29.97 4.55 -2.47
C LYS A 163 -29.13 3.41 -1.87
N ILE A 164 -28.21 3.80 -1.00
CA ILE A 164 -27.46 2.88 -0.15
C ILE A 164 -27.79 3.16 1.31
N ASP A 165 -28.03 2.11 2.10
CA ASP A 165 -28.49 2.23 3.48
C ASP A 165 -27.40 2.74 4.43
N SER A 166 -26.14 2.48 4.09
CA SER A 166 -24.99 2.92 4.86
C SER A 166 -24.02 3.78 4.04
N ASN A 167 -23.60 4.90 4.61
CA ASN A 167 -22.55 5.74 4.02
C ASN A 167 -21.13 5.31 4.43
N MET A 168 -20.97 4.20 5.11
CA MET A 168 -19.67 3.62 5.43
C MET A 168 -19.19 2.58 4.41
N TYR A 169 -20.11 2.07 3.56
CA TYR A 169 -19.80 1.13 2.50
C TYR A 169 -19.57 1.81 1.16
N PRO A 170 -18.51 1.45 0.43
CA PRO A 170 -18.36 1.82 -0.97
C PRO A 170 -19.49 1.24 -1.84
N VAL A 171 -20.02 2.05 -2.77
CA VAL A 171 -21.05 1.62 -3.73
C VAL A 171 -20.50 0.55 -4.67
N ILE A 172 -19.23 0.65 -5.08
CA ILE A 172 -18.59 -0.36 -5.93
C ILE A 172 -18.72 -1.76 -5.32
N ARG A 173 -18.59 -1.87 -3.99
CA ARG A 173 -18.71 -3.14 -3.27
C ARG A 173 -20.14 -3.71 -3.33
N LYS A 174 -21.16 -2.84 -3.26
CA LYS A 174 -22.55 -3.24 -3.40
C LYS A 174 -22.84 -3.70 -4.83
N LEU A 175 -22.43 -2.92 -5.82
CA LEU A 175 -22.70 -3.19 -7.22
C LEU A 175 -22.02 -4.46 -7.72
N ALA A 176 -20.76 -4.70 -7.34
CA ALA A 176 -20.00 -5.89 -7.75
C ALA A 176 -20.49 -7.19 -7.08
N ASN A 177 -21.13 -7.12 -5.92
CA ASN A 177 -21.71 -8.29 -5.25
C ASN A 177 -23.18 -8.55 -5.62
N ASP A 178 -23.74 -7.77 -6.53
CA ASP A 178 -25.12 -7.93 -6.99
C ASP A 178 -25.15 -8.77 -8.27
N GLU A 179 -25.54 -10.03 -8.13
CA GLU A 179 -25.61 -11.00 -9.23
C GLU A 179 -26.52 -10.56 -10.39
N GLN A 180 -27.47 -9.67 -10.12
CA GLN A 180 -28.39 -9.18 -11.14
C GLN A 180 -27.75 -8.13 -12.06
N ILE A 181 -26.67 -7.50 -11.62
CA ILE A 181 -25.97 -6.45 -12.37
C ILE A 181 -25.07 -7.04 -13.46
N GLY A 182 -24.30 -8.09 -13.14
CA GLY A 182 -23.48 -8.84 -14.10
C GLY A 182 -22.50 -7.99 -14.94
N ASN A 183 -21.99 -6.89 -14.37
CA ASN A 183 -21.08 -5.99 -15.08
C ASN A 183 -19.61 -6.38 -14.83
N LYS A 184 -19.05 -7.11 -15.78
CA LYS A 184 -17.68 -7.64 -15.71
C LYS A 184 -16.62 -6.59 -15.41
N GLU A 185 -16.71 -5.40 -15.99
CA GLU A 185 -15.72 -4.33 -15.80
C GLU A 185 -15.77 -3.76 -14.38
N LEU A 186 -16.95 -3.67 -13.82
CA LEU A 186 -17.16 -3.24 -12.43
C LEU A 186 -16.63 -4.31 -11.46
N ASP A 187 -16.87 -5.58 -11.75
CA ASP A 187 -16.35 -6.71 -10.98
C ASP A 187 -14.81 -6.74 -11.00
N GLU A 188 -14.20 -6.52 -12.17
CA GLU A 188 -12.74 -6.41 -12.33
C GLU A 188 -12.17 -5.24 -11.51
N ALA A 189 -12.82 -4.07 -11.55
CA ALA A 189 -12.40 -2.91 -10.77
C ALA A 189 -12.50 -3.17 -9.26
N PHE A 190 -13.61 -3.74 -8.80
CA PHE A 190 -13.77 -4.12 -7.39
C PHE A 190 -12.79 -5.21 -6.96
N TYR A 191 -12.60 -6.24 -7.80
CA TYR A 191 -11.63 -7.31 -7.56
C TYR A 191 -10.23 -6.72 -7.37
N TYR A 192 -9.81 -5.81 -8.25
CA TYR A 192 -8.51 -5.16 -8.14
C TYR A 192 -8.36 -4.35 -6.83
N LEU A 193 -9.34 -3.47 -6.54
CA LEU A 193 -9.30 -2.62 -5.35
C LEU A 193 -9.37 -3.44 -4.05
N SER A 194 -10.14 -4.52 -4.02
CA SER A 194 -10.28 -5.40 -2.85
C SER A 194 -9.09 -6.34 -2.63
N ASN A 195 -8.26 -6.56 -3.65
CA ASN A 195 -7.04 -7.35 -3.56
C ASN A 195 -5.77 -6.50 -3.42
N MET A 196 -5.88 -5.20 -3.25
CA MET A 196 -4.77 -4.39 -2.75
C MET A 196 -4.40 -4.85 -1.35
N ALA A 197 -3.11 -4.78 -1.03
CA ALA A 197 -2.60 -5.27 0.23
C ALA A 197 -1.62 -4.27 0.87
N TYR A 198 -1.61 -4.21 2.19
CA TYR A 198 -0.78 -3.30 2.97
C TYR A 198 -0.06 -4.04 4.11
N VAL A 199 1.20 -3.68 4.32
CA VAL A 199 2.04 -4.17 5.43
C VAL A 199 2.59 -2.98 6.20
N ASP A 200 2.38 -2.98 7.53
CA ASP A 200 2.98 -2.02 8.47
C ASP A 200 4.32 -2.56 8.98
N ASP A 201 5.29 -1.67 9.14
CA ASP A 201 6.64 -1.96 9.63
C ASP A 201 6.68 -2.40 11.09
N VAL A 202 6.04 -1.62 11.96
CA VAL A 202 6.23 -1.69 13.43
C VAL A 202 5.62 -2.93 14.07
N LYS A 203 4.53 -3.45 13.50
CA LYS A 203 3.77 -4.55 14.10
C LYS A 203 3.45 -5.67 13.12
N ARG A 204 3.94 -5.58 11.88
CA ARG A 204 3.64 -6.51 10.78
C ARG A 204 2.17 -6.85 10.68
N HIS A 205 1.36 -5.81 10.75
CA HIS A 205 -0.05 -5.94 10.45
C HIS A 205 -0.22 -6.06 8.94
N PHE A 206 -0.53 -7.26 8.52
CA PHE A 206 -0.91 -7.54 7.15
C PHE A 206 -2.39 -7.24 6.97
N GLN A 207 -2.70 -6.35 6.05
CA GLN A 207 -4.07 -6.00 5.71
C GLN A 207 -4.34 -6.38 4.25
N PHE A 208 -5.00 -7.50 4.04
CA PHE A 208 -5.39 -8.01 2.75
C PHE A 208 -6.54 -9.02 2.90
N LYS A 209 -7.19 -9.36 1.78
CA LYS A 209 -8.44 -10.14 1.81
C LYS A 209 -8.30 -11.48 2.54
N ALA A 210 -7.25 -12.25 2.29
CA ALA A 210 -7.08 -13.53 2.97
C ALA A 210 -6.84 -13.41 4.49
N ALA A 211 -6.26 -12.30 4.97
CA ALA A 211 -6.05 -12.06 6.40
C ALA A 211 -7.35 -11.71 7.17
N VAL A 212 -8.45 -11.49 6.47
CA VAL A 212 -9.78 -11.35 7.11
C VAL A 212 -10.30 -12.71 7.58
N GLU A 213 -9.95 -13.76 6.86
CA GLU A 213 -10.48 -15.11 7.05
C GLU A 213 -9.53 -16.05 7.81
N LYS A 214 -8.22 -15.82 7.71
CA LYS A 214 -7.16 -16.68 8.29
C LYS A 214 -6.29 -15.91 9.28
N SER A 215 -5.78 -16.61 10.28
CA SER A 215 -4.75 -16.04 11.15
C SER A 215 -3.43 -15.85 10.37
N TYR A 216 -2.58 -14.96 10.86
CA TYR A 216 -1.23 -14.73 10.32
C TYR A 216 -0.40 -16.03 10.25
N MET A 217 -0.42 -16.83 11.31
CA MET A 217 0.35 -18.08 11.35
C MET A 217 -0.21 -19.14 10.41
N ASP A 218 -1.53 -19.23 10.23
CA ASP A 218 -2.13 -20.14 9.25
C ASP A 218 -1.67 -19.82 7.82
N ILE A 219 -1.53 -18.54 7.49
CA ILE A 219 -1.02 -18.10 6.19
C ILE A 219 0.44 -18.54 6.00
N ILE A 220 1.28 -18.38 7.04
CA ILE A 220 2.69 -18.81 6.99
C ILE A 220 2.78 -20.32 6.81
N VAL A 221 2.03 -21.11 7.56
CA VAL A 221 2.01 -22.57 7.45
C VAL A 221 1.53 -23.01 6.06
N ASP A 222 0.42 -22.46 5.57
CA ASP A 222 -0.13 -22.78 4.24
C ASP A 222 0.88 -22.52 3.09
N LYS A 223 1.72 -21.50 3.22
CA LYS A 223 2.68 -21.10 2.20
C LYS A 223 4.08 -21.63 2.42
N SER A 224 4.33 -22.26 3.55
CA SER A 224 5.67 -22.65 4.03
C SER A 224 6.51 -23.40 2.99
N LYS A 225 5.94 -24.43 2.35
CA LYS A 225 6.64 -25.20 1.29
C LYS A 225 7.04 -24.35 0.10
N GLN A 226 6.13 -23.48 -0.36
CA GLN A 226 6.40 -22.56 -1.48
C GLN A 226 7.47 -21.53 -1.11
N VAL A 227 7.43 -21.02 0.13
CA VAL A 227 8.47 -20.11 0.67
C VAL A 227 9.81 -20.80 0.66
N LYS A 228 9.90 -22.05 1.16
CA LYS A 228 11.13 -22.85 1.17
C LYS A 228 11.70 -23.06 -0.25
N GLU A 229 10.85 -23.37 -1.23
CA GLU A 229 11.25 -23.51 -2.64
C GLU A 229 11.81 -22.19 -3.20
N ILE A 230 11.21 -21.04 -2.85
CA ILE A 230 11.74 -19.74 -3.23
C ILE A 230 13.09 -19.49 -2.57
N MET A 231 13.17 -19.67 -1.25
CA MET A 231 14.39 -19.46 -0.48
C MET A 231 15.55 -20.36 -0.96
N SER A 232 15.27 -21.56 -1.47
CA SER A 232 16.32 -22.46 -2.00
C SER A 232 17.04 -21.90 -3.23
N LYS A 233 16.49 -20.92 -3.92
CA LYS A 233 17.11 -20.21 -5.04
C LYS A 233 18.12 -19.14 -4.56
N TYR A 234 18.03 -18.74 -3.30
CA TYR A 234 18.82 -17.66 -2.69
C TYR A 234 19.68 -18.23 -1.57
N LYS A 235 20.99 -18.05 -1.66
CA LYS A 235 21.98 -18.69 -0.75
C LYS A 235 22.08 -18.06 0.65
N GLU A 236 21.30 -17.02 0.94
CA GLU A 236 21.51 -16.16 2.09
C GLU A 236 20.71 -16.54 3.34
N PHE A 237 19.76 -17.47 3.21
CA PHE A 237 18.92 -17.91 4.31
C PHE A 237 19.03 -19.41 4.55
N PRO A 238 19.04 -19.85 5.83
CA PRO A 238 18.79 -21.25 6.15
C PRO A 238 17.45 -21.71 5.56
N LEU A 239 17.43 -22.90 4.95
CA LEU A 239 16.19 -23.47 4.45
C LEU A 239 15.37 -24.02 5.62
N PHE A 240 14.14 -23.59 5.72
CA PHE A 240 13.21 -24.10 6.73
C PHE A 240 11.78 -24.10 6.21
N ASP A 241 10.97 -24.93 6.80
CA ASP A 241 9.51 -24.90 6.66
C ASP A 241 8.85 -24.66 8.02
N VAL A 242 7.64 -24.16 8.01
CA VAL A 242 6.85 -23.91 9.22
C VAL A 242 5.72 -24.90 9.28
N ILE A 243 5.59 -25.57 10.41
CA ILE A 243 4.57 -26.57 10.69
C ILE A 243 3.75 -26.17 11.92
N SER A 244 2.51 -26.62 11.98
CA SER A 244 1.65 -26.48 13.16
C SER A 244 1.37 -27.84 13.81
N ARG A 245 1.20 -27.85 15.13
CA ARG A 245 0.77 -29.03 15.91
C ARG A 245 -0.29 -28.63 16.91
N PRO A 246 -1.38 -29.40 17.04
CA PRO A 246 -2.39 -29.15 18.05
C PRO A 246 -1.78 -29.17 19.46
N ASN A 247 -2.15 -28.20 20.29
CA ASN A 247 -1.72 -28.12 21.67
C ASN A 247 -2.84 -28.54 22.65
N VAL A 248 -2.46 -28.80 23.89
CA VAL A 248 -3.39 -29.26 24.95
C VAL A 248 -4.45 -28.22 25.36
N LYS A 249 -4.33 -26.97 24.93
CA LYS A 249 -5.27 -25.89 25.23
C LYS A 249 -6.31 -25.66 24.12
N GLY A 250 -6.31 -26.50 23.08
CA GLY A 250 -7.26 -26.43 21.97
C GLY A 250 -6.88 -25.43 20.87
N GLY A 251 -5.61 -25.01 20.81
CA GLY A 251 -5.02 -24.21 19.73
C GLY A 251 -3.88 -24.96 19.05
N ASP A 252 -3.05 -24.26 18.28
CA ASP A 252 -1.88 -24.78 17.60
C ASP A 252 -0.60 -24.14 18.13
N ASP A 253 0.46 -24.95 18.27
CA ASP A 253 1.83 -24.50 18.45
C ASP A 253 2.54 -24.56 17.10
N TYR A 254 3.40 -23.58 16.84
CA TYR A 254 4.09 -23.42 15.55
C TYR A 254 5.58 -23.62 15.70
N PHE A 255 6.16 -24.38 14.77
CA PHE A 255 7.58 -24.74 14.77
C PHE A 255 8.21 -24.46 13.43
N ALA A 256 9.46 -24.01 13.43
CA ALA A 256 10.31 -23.94 12.27
C ALA A 256 11.17 -25.20 12.20
N ASN A 257 11.12 -25.90 11.08
CA ASN A 257 11.90 -27.09 10.79
C ASN A 257 13.04 -26.70 9.86
N ILE A 258 14.23 -26.44 10.42
CA ILE A 258 15.39 -25.90 9.74
C ILE A 258 16.23 -27.06 9.18
N GLU A 259 16.57 -27.02 7.88
CA GLU A 259 17.48 -27.98 7.26
C GLU A 259 18.91 -27.77 7.69
N LEU A 260 19.55 -28.87 8.13
CA LEU A 260 20.98 -28.99 8.34
C LEU A 260 21.55 -29.97 7.31
N ASP A 261 22.88 -30.05 7.17
CA ASP A 261 23.53 -30.88 6.16
C ASP A 261 23.05 -32.33 6.10
N ASN A 262 22.76 -32.97 7.23
CA ASN A 262 22.31 -34.36 7.32
C ASN A 262 21.14 -34.58 8.29
N ASP A 263 20.49 -33.51 8.78
CA ASP A 263 19.46 -33.58 9.81
C ASP A 263 18.53 -32.37 9.76
N TYR A 264 17.60 -32.29 10.68
CA TYR A 264 16.68 -31.16 10.85
C TYR A 264 16.75 -30.66 12.29
N LEU A 265 16.73 -29.35 12.47
CA LEU A 265 16.58 -28.70 13.75
C LEU A 265 15.17 -28.12 13.86
N GLU A 266 14.37 -28.69 14.74
CA GLU A 266 13.04 -28.13 15.03
C GLU A 266 13.12 -27.14 16.20
N LEU A 267 12.68 -25.92 15.96
CA LEU A 267 12.59 -24.84 16.96
C LEU A 267 11.18 -24.28 17.03
N PRO A 268 10.67 -23.90 18.22
CA PRO A 268 9.49 -23.05 18.29
C PRO A 268 9.62 -21.84 17.37
N TYR A 269 8.58 -21.50 16.60
CA TYR A 269 8.65 -20.44 15.58
C TYR A 269 9.11 -19.10 16.16
N GLY A 270 8.71 -18.73 17.37
CA GLY A 270 9.18 -17.52 18.04
C GLY A 270 10.64 -17.55 18.53
N MET A 271 11.39 -18.63 18.31
CA MET A 271 12.82 -18.76 18.65
C MET A 271 13.76 -18.63 17.43
N ILE A 272 13.22 -18.54 16.21
CA ILE A 272 14.05 -18.28 15.03
C ILE A 272 14.48 -16.79 15.01
N SER A 273 15.46 -16.46 14.19
CA SER A 273 15.93 -15.08 14.07
C SER A 273 14.83 -14.18 13.48
N THR A 274 14.78 -12.93 13.91
CA THR A 274 13.82 -11.95 13.37
C THR A 274 13.90 -11.82 11.85
N GLY A 275 15.11 -11.89 11.26
CA GLY A 275 15.28 -11.87 9.80
C GLY A 275 14.62 -13.07 9.09
N MET A 276 14.74 -14.29 9.68
CA MET A 276 14.07 -15.49 9.16
C MET A 276 12.54 -15.35 9.27
N GLU A 277 12.06 -14.91 10.42
CA GLU A 277 10.63 -14.67 10.66
C GLU A 277 10.06 -13.67 9.65
N ASN A 278 10.75 -12.53 9.47
CA ASN A 278 10.33 -11.46 8.56
C ASN A 278 10.30 -11.89 7.11
N ASN A 279 11.34 -12.59 6.66
CA ASN A 279 11.42 -13.06 5.30
C ASN A 279 10.32 -14.09 5.00
N SER A 280 10.14 -15.06 5.91
CA SER A 280 9.06 -16.05 5.81
C SER A 280 7.68 -15.38 5.75
N ALA A 281 7.45 -14.39 6.59
CA ALA A 281 6.21 -13.65 6.66
C ALA A 281 5.92 -12.87 5.37
N LEU A 282 6.89 -12.09 4.88
CA LEU A 282 6.73 -11.29 3.68
C LEU A 282 6.54 -12.17 2.43
N LEU A 283 7.29 -13.26 2.31
CA LEU A 283 7.13 -14.19 1.19
C LEU A 283 5.78 -14.89 1.25
N SER A 284 5.33 -15.35 2.43
CA SER A 284 4.01 -15.95 2.61
C SER A 284 2.89 -14.98 2.26
N PHE A 285 3.05 -13.72 2.65
CA PHE A 285 2.12 -12.64 2.30
C PHE A 285 2.03 -12.44 0.78
N VAL A 286 3.16 -12.27 0.08
CA VAL A 286 3.18 -12.10 -1.36
C VAL A 286 2.56 -13.28 -2.08
N LEU A 287 2.83 -14.52 -1.61
CA LEU A 287 2.24 -15.74 -2.18
C LEU A 287 0.73 -15.85 -1.96
N SER A 288 0.19 -15.13 -0.99
CA SER A 288 -1.24 -15.11 -0.68
C SER A 288 -2.02 -14.00 -1.38
N VAL A 289 -1.32 -13.03 -1.94
CA VAL A 289 -1.93 -11.94 -2.73
C VAL A 289 -2.07 -12.39 -4.18
N PRO A 290 -3.23 -12.18 -4.85
CA PRO A 290 -3.41 -12.52 -6.25
C PRO A 290 -2.44 -11.78 -7.17
N GLU A 291 -2.12 -12.40 -8.31
CA GLU A 291 -1.39 -11.72 -9.38
C GLU A 291 -2.10 -10.47 -9.88
N LYS A 292 -1.36 -9.54 -10.47
CA LYS A 292 -1.85 -8.22 -10.94
C LYS A 292 -2.38 -7.30 -9.84
N SER A 293 -2.19 -7.64 -8.57
CA SER A 293 -2.54 -6.78 -7.42
C SER A 293 -1.49 -5.69 -7.17
N THR A 294 -1.75 -4.79 -6.23
CA THR A 294 -0.79 -3.80 -5.74
C THR A 294 -0.56 -4.01 -4.24
N ILE A 295 0.71 -4.07 -3.85
CA ILE A 295 1.16 -4.21 -2.46
C ILE A 295 1.82 -2.92 -2.00
N PHE A 296 1.48 -2.46 -0.81
CA PHE A 296 2.07 -1.31 -0.12
C PHE A 296 2.82 -1.81 1.10
N ILE A 297 4.12 -1.50 1.20
CA ILE A 297 4.97 -1.91 2.33
C ILE A 297 5.65 -0.69 2.92
N ASP A 298 5.45 -0.45 4.21
CA ASP A 298 6.19 0.55 4.95
C ASP A 298 7.49 -0.08 5.49
N GLU A 299 8.63 0.61 5.30
CA GLU A 299 9.97 0.16 5.74
C GLU A 299 10.30 -1.29 5.34
N ILE A 300 10.36 -1.53 4.02
CA ILE A 300 10.54 -2.89 3.43
C ILE A 300 11.76 -3.63 3.97
N GLU A 301 12.80 -2.89 4.37
CA GLU A 301 14.06 -3.44 4.89
C GLU A 301 14.03 -3.82 6.37
N ASP A 302 12.90 -3.62 7.09
CA ASP A 302 12.87 -3.89 8.53
C ASP A 302 13.32 -5.32 8.86
N ALA A 303 14.44 -5.39 9.59
CA ALA A 303 15.17 -6.62 9.96
C ALA A 303 15.53 -7.55 8.77
N LEU A 304 15.56 -7.05 7.53
CA LEU A 304 16.03 -7.80 6.36
C LEU A 304 17.40 -7.30 5.88
N HIS A 305 18.24 -8.25 5.46
CA HIS A 305 19.46 -7.91 4.74
C HIS A 305 19.14 -7.27 3.38
N PRO A 306 19.89 -6.26 2.89
CA PRO A 306 19.63 -5.59 1.61
C PRO A 306 19.44 -6.54 0.41
N LEU A 307 20.20 -7.62 0.36
CA LEU A 307 20.07 -8.63 -0.70
C LEU A 307 18.75 -9.38 -0.60
N ALA A 308 18.27 -9.72 0.61
CA ALA A 308 16.97 -10.33 0.81
C ALA A 308 15.82 -9.45 0.34
N VAL A 309 15.95 -8.12 0.51
CA VAL A 309 14.96 -7.16 -0.03
C VAL A 309 14.96 -7.20 -1.56
N MET A 310 16.14 -7.31 -2.20
CA MET A 310 16.22 -7.44 -3.66
C MET A 310 15.60 -8.74 -4.16
N ASP A 311 15.84 -9.85 -3.45
CA ASP A 311 15.23 -11.14 -3.77
C ASP A 311 13.72 -11.10 -3.63
N PHE A 312 13.21 -10.47 -2.57
CA PHE A 312 11.78 -10.22 -2.38
C PHE A 312 11.19 -9.39 -3.54
N ILE A 313 11.85 -8.30 -3.95
CA ILE A 313 11.44 -7.49 -5.10
C ILE A 313 11.35 -8.33 -6.38
N ASN A 314 12.30 -9.25 -6.60
CA ASN A 314 12.28 -10.15 -7.75
C ASN A 314 11.07 -11.11 -7.70
N VAL A 315 10.78 -11.69 -6.54
CA VAL A 315 9.59 -12.57 -6.36
C VAL A 315 8.29 -11.81 -6.65
N VAL A 316 8.16 -10.59 -6.14
CA VAL A 316 6.98 -9.74 -6.40
C VAL A 316 6.82 -9.46 -7.89
N LYS A 317 7.93 -9.20 -8.58
CA LYS A 317 7.96 -8.93 -10.02
C LYS A 317 7.59 -10.17 -10.84
N GLU A 318 8.15 -11.35 -10.52
CA GLU A 318 7.82 -12.62 -11.17
C GLU A 318 6.32 -12.96 -11.09
N ARG A 319 5.66 -12.52 -10.02
CA ARG A 319 4.21 -12.69 -9.80
C ARG A 319 3.36 -11.59 -10.45
N ASN A 320 3.93 -10.69 -11.26
CA ASN A 320 3.22 -9.56 -11.84
C ASN A 320 2.47 -8.68 -10.83
N ILE A 321 3.00 -8.55 -9.61
CA ILE A 321 2.45 -7.70 -8.55
C ILE A 321 3.14 -6.35 -8.61
N GLN A 322 2.39 -5.27 -8.44
CA GLN A 322 2.95 -3.92 -8.28
C GLN A 322 3.36 -3.72 -6.82
N LEU A 323 4.62 -3.31 -6.60
CA LEU A 323 5.15 -3.01 -5.29
C LEU A 323 5.36 -1.51 -5.13
N ILE A 324 4.77 -0.94 -4.10
CA ILE A 324 4.97 0.45 -3.68
C ILE A 324 5.45 0.41 -2.22
N PHE A 325 6.65 0.91 -1.95
CA PHE A 325 7.24 0.78 -0.63
C PHE A 325 7.98 2.03 -0.17
N SER A 326 8.14 2.18 1.14
CA SER A 326 9.09 3.11 1.73
C SER A 326 10.37 2.38 2.15
N SER A 327 11.49 3.10 2.11
CA SER A 327 12.78 2.56 2.50
C SER A 327 13.73 3.66 2.99
N HIS A 328 14.66 3.25 3.88
CA HIS A 328 15.86 3.99 4.25
C HIS A 328 17.14 3.36 3.68
N ASN A 329 17.03 2.18 3.07
CA ASN A 329 18.16 1.44 2.56
C ASN A 329 18.64 2.04 1.23
N THR A 330 19.80 2.69 1.28
CA THR A 330 20.40 3.37 0.12
C THR A 330 20.95 2.41 -0.93
N TYR A 331 21.29 1.17 -0.57
CA TYR A 331 21.74 0.16 -1.53
C TYR A 331 20.70 -0.13 -2.61
N ILE A 332 19.40 -0.12 -2.23
CA ILE A 332 18.30 -0.36 -3.18
C ILE A 332 18.23 0.75 -4.24
N LEU A 333 18.56 2.00 -3.90
CA LEU A 333 18.56 3.14 -4.83
C LEU A 333 19.36 2.89 -6.10
N GLN A 334 20.48 2.16 -6.00
CA GLN A 334 21.34 1.85 -7.15
C GLN A 334 20.72 0.83 -8.12
N LYS A 335 19.71 0.11 -7.67
CA LYS A 335 19.04 -0.95 -8.42
C LYS A 335 17.73 -0.48 -9.05
N LEU A 336 17.37 0.77 -8.84
CA LEU A 336 16.13 1.36 -9.34
C LEU A 336 16.41 2.40 -10.43
N ARG A 337 15.43 2.59 -11.30
CA ARG A 337 15.40 3.68 -12.28
C ARG A 337 15.04 5.01 -11.59
N PRO A 338 15.49 6.14 -12.10
CA PRO A 338 15.10 7.44 -11.51
C PRO A 338 13.60 7.71 -11.48
N ASP A 339 12.83 7.12 -12.41
CA ASP A 339 11.38 7.26 -12.47
C ASP A 339 10.62 6.32 -11.50
N GLN A 340 11.33 5.44 -10.80
CA GLN A 340 10.80 4.61 -9.71
C GLN A 340 10.98 5.23 -8.33
N ILE A 341 11.80 6.29 -8.20
CA ILE A 341 12.23 6.87 -6.93
C ILE A 341 11.48 8.16 -6.67
N PHE A 342 10.85 8.25 -5.52
CA PHE A 342 10.17 9.45 -5.02
C PHE A 342 10.81 9.89 -3.71
N PHE A 343 11.16 11.17 -3.62
CA PHE A 343 11.64 11.77 -2.39
C PHE A 343 10.51 12.45 -1.65
N ALA A 344 10.32 12.03 -0.39
CA ALA A 344 9.42 12.68 0.54
C ALA A 344 10.16 13.79 1.29
N ASN A 345 9.56 14.96 1.38
CA ASN A 345 10.09 16.10 2.13
C ASN A 345 8.98 16.73 2.97
N TRP A 346 9.37 17.24 4.15
CA TRP A 346 8.48 17.95 5.04
C TRP A 346 8.59 19.46 4.83
N LYS A 347 7.53 20.09 4.31
CA LYS A 347 7.47 21.53 4.06
C LYS A 347 6.17 22.13 4.59
N ASN A 348 6.25 23.26 5.30
CA ASN A 348 5.10 23.99 5.83
C ASN A 348 4.14 23.16 6.69
N GLY A 349 4.63 22.05 7.26
CA GLY A 349 3.83 21.14 8.10
C GLY A 349 3.13 20.02 7.38
N TYR A 350 3.45 19.82 6.10
CA TYR A 350 2.92 18.76 5.25
C TYR A 350 4.02 18.00 4.53
N SER A 351 3.69 16.78 4.11
CA SER A 351 4.57 15.96 3.28
C SER A 351 4.37 16.29 1.81
N ASN A 352 5.47 16.53 1.11
CA ASN A 352 5.52 16.70 -0.33
C ASN A 352 6.34 15.57 -0.94
N TYR A 353 6.01 15.20 -2.18
CA TYR A 353 6.67 14.10 -2.88
C TYR A 353 7.12 14.57 -4.26
N LYS A 354 8.39 14.34 -4.57
CA LYS A 354 8.97 14.68 -5.88
C LYS A 354 9.62 13.43 -6.49
N LYS A 355 9.31 13.16 -7.74
CA LYS A 355 9.94 12.08 -8.51
C LYS A 355 11.38 12.47 -8.86
N LEU A 356 12.33 11.58 -8.67
CA LEU A 356 13.73 11.86 -8.96
C LEU A 356 13.96 12.24 -10.44
N SER A 357 13.23 11.61 -11.35
CA SER A 357 13.29 11.94 -12.78
C SER A 357 12.84 13.36 -13.12
N ASP A 358 12.00 13.97 -12.29
CA ASP A 358 11.48 15.32 -12.49
C ASP A 358 12.43 16.36 -11.90
N ILE A 359 13.11 16.02 -10.80
CA ILE A 359 14.13 16.86 -10.17
C ILE A 359 15.40 16.88 -11.03
N TYR A 360 15.87 15.71 -11.45
CA TYR A 360 17.11 15.52 -12.19
C TYR A 360 16.87 14.86 -13.54
N GLN A 361 16.83 15.68 -14.58
CA GLN A 361 16.55 15.22 -15.94
C GLN A 361 17.71 14.47 -16.61
N ASN A 362 18.93 14.54 -16.12
CA ASN A 362 20.14 14.05 -16.77
C ASN A 362 20.85 12.91 -16.01
N ILE A 363 20.13 12.18 -15.17
CA ILE A 363 20.70 10.98 -14.53
C ILE A 363 20.96 9.92 -15.59
N ARG A 364 22.23 9.49 -15.69
CA ARG A 364 22.67 8.42 -16.57
C ARG A 364 22.85 7.14 -15.75
N GLU A 365 22.85 5.99 -16.41
CA GLU A 365 23.08 4.69 -15.80
C GLU A 365 24.39 4.62 -14.95
N VAL A 366 25.42 5.35 -15.40
CA VAL A 366 26.72 5.43 -14.70
C VAL A 366 26.70 6.30 -13.44
N ASN A 367 25.64 7.09 -13.21
CA ASN A 367 25.53 7.91 -12.02
C ASN A 367 25.22 7.03 -10.80
N ASN A 368 25.95 7.26 -9.71
CA ASN A 368 25.68 6.59 -8.45
C ASN A 368 24.62 7.38 -7.67
N ILE A 369 23.35 6.96 -7.78
CA ILE A 369 22.20 7.61 -7.13
C ILE A 369 22.35 7.60 -5.60
N GLU A 370 22.91 6.54 -5.02
CA GLU A 370 23.19 6.46 -3.57
C GLU A 370 24.15 7.57 -3.12
N LYS A 371 25.29 7.74 -3.81
CA LYS A 371 26.22 8.82 -3.49
C LYS A 371 25.61 10.20 -3.64
N MET A 372 24.79 10.40 -4.68
CA MET A 372 24.07 11.65 -4.90
C MET A 372 23.07 11.92 -3.74
N TYR A 373 22.37 10.89 -3.27
CA TYR A 373 21.47 10.99 -2.14
C TYR A 373 22.22 11.30 -0.83
N LEU A 374 23.28 10.57 -0.52
CA LEU A 374 24.08 10.74 0.69
C LEU A 374 24.85 12.08 0.73
N SER A 375 25.18 12.67 -0.42
CA SER A 375 25.79 14.00 -0.50
C SER A 375 24.80 15.16 -0.40
N SER A 376 23.52 14.87 -0.10
CA SER A 376 22.44 15.86 -0.03
C SER A 376 22.26 16.69 -1.32
N LEU A 377 22.75 16.18 -2.46
CA LEU A 377 22.58 16.86 -3.76
C LEU A 377 21.11 17.09 -4.13
N PHE A 378 20.22 16.26 -3.59
CA PHE A 378 18.78 16.39 -3.83
C PHE A 378 18.08 17.37 -2.86
N ASP A 379 18.72 17.71 -1.72
CA ASP A 379 18.10 18.53 -0.67
C ASP A 379 17.86 19.96 -1.13
N GLU A 380 18.78 20.53 -1.91
CA GLU A 380 18.65 21.89 -2.44
C GLU A 380 17.54 21.98 -3.49
N ASP A 381 17.39 20.98 -4.36
CA ASP A 381 16.36 20.99 -5.41
C ASP A 381 14.98 20.60 -4.89
N ILE A 382 14.94 19.84 -3.78
CA ILE A 382 13.70 19.58 -3.03
C ILE A 382 13.23 20.85 -2.32
N LYS A 383 14.14 21.76 -1.93
CA LYS A 383 13.87 23.02 -1.22
C LYS A 383 13.60 24.22 -2.14
N LYS A 384 13.99 24.18 -3.41
CA LYS A 384 13.97 25.33 -4.35
C LYS A 384 12.60 25.82 -4.83
N ASP A 385 11.49 25.24 -4.36
CA ASP A 385 10.14 25.76 -4.66
C ASP A 385 9.64 26.71 -3.53
N GLU A 386 10.50 27.60 -3.07
CA GLU A 386 10.12 28.75 -2.23
C GLU A 386 9.85 30.00 -3.05
#